data_bd0ce6ba6b5e97f948d73850cd6a9bef
#
_entry.id   bd0ce6ba6b5e97f948d73850cd6a9bef
#
_cell.length_a   1.000
_cell.length_b   1.000
_cell.length_c   1.000
_cell.angle_alpha   90.00
_cell.angle_beta   90.00
_cell.angle_gamma   90.00
#
_symmetry.space_group_name_H-M   'P 1'
#
loop_
_entity.id
_entity.type
_entity.pdbx_description
1 polymer ?
#
loop_
_entity_poly.entity_id
_entity_poly.type
_entity_poly.pdbx_seq_one_letter_code
_entity_poly.pdbx_strand_id
1 'polypeptide(L)'
;MLAATGIIICLPLFFLFSVKEEWYPSFYWVARNIWAKLILFGMGLIPKVEFSENLEKGKNYMLTANHKSMIDVMLMLQISKNPIVFVGKKELVRLPLFGHFYKRVAIMVDRESAKSRAAVYGHAERRLSQGLSLCIFAEGLVTSPDIVLAPFKNGVFRFSIHYQIPIIPMSFYDCERRYPYHFSYNHFVGGPGLLRAKVHKQIETKGLNEDDMEGLKQQVYDFLYKDLKPML
;
A
#
# COMPACT_ATOMS: atom_id res chain seq x y z
N MET A 1 0.43 -18.81 7.52
CA MET A 1 -0.83 -19.48 7.90
C MET A 1 -1.95 -18.49 8.25
N LEU A 2 -1.79 -17.54 9.18
CA LEU A 2 -2.84 -16.58 9.60
C LEU A 2 -3.50 -15.80 8.44
N ALA A 3 -2.73 -15.38 7.42
CA ALA A 3 -3.29 -14.67 6.26
C ALA A 3 -4.27 -15.55 5.47
N ALA A 4 -3.91 -16.82 5.23
CA ALA A 4 -4.77 -17.77 4.53
C ALA A 4 -6.00 -18.12 5.38
N THR A 5 -5.82 -18.39 6.67
CA THR A 5 -6.93 -18.63 7.61
C THR A 5 -7.88 -17.44 7.66
N GLY A 6 -7.34 -16.21 7.73
CA GLY A 6 -8.14 -14.99 7.70
C GLY A 6 -8.91 -14.81 6.40
N ILE A 7 -8.32 -15.19 5.24
CA ILE A 7 -9.05 -15.19 3.97
C ILE A 7 -10.20 -16.21 4.01
N ILE A 8 -9.96 -17.42 4.52
CA ILE A 8 -11.00 -18.48 4.61
C ILE A 8 -12.16 -18.02 5.49
N ILE A 9 -11.88 -17.42 6.63
CA ILE A 9 -12.91 -16.86 7.54
C ILE A 9 -13.72 -15.77 6.85
N CYS A 10 -13.04 -14.86 6.14
CA CYS A 10 -13.69 -13.75 5.44
C CYS A 10 -14.24 -14.14 4.04
N LEU A 11 -14.01 -15.38 3.58
CA LEU A 11 -14.32 -15.83 2.23
C LEU A 11 -15.77 -15.52 1.78
N PRO A 12 -16.82 -15.83 2.56
CA PRO A 12 -18.19 -15.53 2.15
C PRO A 12 -18.42 -14.03 1.89
N LEU A 13 -17.89 -13.17 2.78
CA LEU A 13 -18.03 -11.73 2.66
C LEU A 13 -17.19 -11.17 1.50
N PHE A 14 -15.97 -11.65 1.33
CA PHE A 14 -15.13 -11.27 0.20
C PHE A 14 -15.74 -11.70 -1.12
N PHE A 15 -16.31 -12.90 -1.19
CA PHE A 15 -17.01 -13.36 -2.38
C PHE A 15 -18.21 -12.44 -2.68
N LEU A 16 -19.10 -12.23 -1.71
CA LEU A 16 -20.27 -11.38 -1.84
C LEU A 16 -19.90 -9.96 -2.32
N PHE A 17 -18.99 -9.28 -1.61
CA PHE A 17 -18.65 -7.89 -1.90
C PHE A 17 -17.69 -7.69 -3.08
N SER A 18 -17.13 -8.77 -3.66
CA SER A 18 -16.33 -8.69 -4.88
C SER A 18 -17.15 -8.87 -6.17
N VAL A 19 -18.44 -9.19 -6.08
CA VAL A 19 -19.29 -9.44 -7.26
C VAL A 19 -19.55 -8.14 -8.03
N LYS A 20 -19.89 -7.07 -7.32
CA LYS A 20 -20.15 -5.75 -7.90
C LYS A 20 -19.09 -4.75 -7.48
N GLU A 21 -18.65 -3.94 -8.42
CA GLU A 21 -17.63 -2.92 -8.18
C GLU A 21 -18.10 -1.84 -7.21
N GLU A 22 -19.39 -1.51 -7.22
CA GLU A 22 -20.05 -0.56 -6.31
C GLU A 22 -19.95 -1.00 -4.84
N TRP A 23 -19.78 -2.30 -4.59
CA TRP A 23 -19.65 -2.87 -3.25
C TRP A 23 -18.20 -2.86 -2.74
N TYR A 24 -17.28 -2.28 -3.51
CA TYR A 24 -15.89 -2.18 -3.10
C TYR A 24 -15.68 -1.52 -1.73
N PRO A 25 -16.39 -0.46 -1.34
CA PRO A 25 -16.27 0.10 0.02
C PRO A 25 -16.58 -0.94 1.13
N SER A 26 -17.57 -1.81 0.92
CA SER A 26 -17.91 -2.91 1.85
C SER A 26 -16.83 -3.99 1.86
N PHE A 27 -16.30 -4.36 0.68
CA PHE A 27 -15.15 -5.25 0.57
C PHE A 27 -13.95 -4.68 1.34
N TYR A 28 -13.64 -3.41 1.13
CA TYR A 28 -12.56 -2.72 1.83
C TYR A 28 -12.78 -2.68 3.34
N TRP A 29 -14.01 -2.45 3.78
CA TRP A 29 -14.35 -2.47 5.20
C TRP A 29 -14.05 -3.83 5.84
N VAL A 30 -14.41 -4.94 5.19
CA VAL A 30 -14.07 -6.31 5.65
C VAL A 30 -12.56 -6.51 5.68
N ALA A 31 -11.86 -6.13 4.60
CA ALA A 31 -10.41 -6.26 4.51
C ALA A 31 -9.70 -5.47 5.63
N ARG A 32 -10.15 -4.26 5.92
CA ARG A 32 -9.58 -3.38 6.93
C ARG A 32 -9.93 -3.80 8.36
N ASN A 33 -11.22 -4.06 8.63
CA ASN A 33 -11.73 -4.19 10.01
C ASN A 33 -11.77 -5.62 10.51
N ILE A 34 -11.78 -6.61 9.62
CA ILE A 34 -11.78 -8.02 9.98
C ILE A 34 -10.46 -8.66 9.60
N TRP A 35 -10.15 -8.76 8.32
CA TRP A 35 -9.00 -9.51 7.83
C TRP A 35 -7.65 -8.96 8.31
N ALA A 36 -7.39 -7.67 8.11
CA ALA A 36 -6.12 -7.07 8.53
C ALA A 36 -5.96 -7.08 10.05
N LYS A 37 -7.04 -6.81 10.81
CA LYS A 37 -6.99 -6.88 12.29
C LYS A 37 -6.73 -8.30 12.78
N LEU A 38 -7.40 -9.31 12.18
CA LEU A 38 -7.20 -10.69 12.55
C LEU A 38 -5.74 -11.11 12.35
N ILE A 39 -5.11 -10.70 11.24
CA ILE A 39 -3.70 -10.98 10.98
C ILE A 39 -2.82 -10.24 12.00
N LEU A 40 -2.98 -8.93 12.14
CA LEU A 40 -2.13 -8.13 13.02
C LEU A 40 -2.24 -8.57 14.47
N PHE A 41 -3.44 -8.64 15.03
CA PHE A 41 -3.64 -9.02 16.42
C PHE A 41 -3.37 -10.51 16.66
N GLY A 42 -3.67 -11.39 15.69
CA GLY A 42 -3.31 -12.80 15.76
C GLY A 42 -1.79 -13.05 15.79
N MET A 43 -1.00 -12.11 15.28
CA MET A 43 0.46 -12.09 15.41
C MET A 43 0.96 -11.29 16.62
N GLY A 44 0.06 -10.75 17.44
CA GLY A 44 0.42 -9.87 18.56
C GLY A 44 0.97 -8.51 18.14
N LEU A 45 0.61 -8.03 16.95
CA LEU A 45 1.10 -6.77 16.38
C LEU A 45 0.07 -5.66 16.58
N ILE A 46 0.50 -4.57 17.20
CA ILE A 46 -0.37 -3.46 17.59
C ILE A 46 0.04 -2.20 16.79
N PRO A 47 -0.77 -1.75 15.84
CA PRO A 47 -0.50 -0.51 15.11
C PRO A 47 -0.51 0.70 16.05
N LYS A 48 0.55 1.52 15.96
CA LYS A 48 0.64 2.84 16.61
C LYS A 48 1.00 3.87 15.54
N VAL A 49 0.00 4.65 15.14
CA VAL A 49 0.10 5.57 14.00
C VAL A 49 0.07 7.01 14.48
N GLU A 50 1.07 7.78 14.07
CA GLU A 50 1.12 9.22 14.20
C GLU A 50 0.64 9.88 12.90
N PHE A 51 -0.25 10.85 12.99
CA PHE A 51 -0.73 11.61 11.85
C PHE A 51 -0.23 13.05 11.94
N SER A 52 0.53 13.51 10.93
CA SER A 52 0.95 14.93 10.82
C SER A 52 -0.20 15.83 10.40
N GLU A 53 -1.18 15.28 9.67
CA GLU A 53 -2.44 15.93 9.33
C GLU A 53 -3.56 14.90 9.17
N ASN A 54 -4.80 15.35 9.31
CA ASN A 54 -5.95 14.48 9.09
C ASN A 54 -6.27 14.37 7.60
N LEU A 55 -6.43 13.13 7.13
CA LEU A 55 -6.90 12.89 5.77
C LEU A 55 -8.40 13.19 5.66
N GLU A 56 -8.76 14.00 4.71
CA GLU A 56 -10.15 14.39 4.45
C GLU A 56 -10.95 13.19 3.93
N LYS A 57 -12.15 13.00 4.48
CA LYS A 57 -13.04 11.93 4.03
C LYS A 57 -13.55 12.23 2.61
N GLY A 58 -13.44 11.23 1.74
CA GLY A 58 -13.93 11.34 0.35
C GLY A 58 -12.98 12.05 -0.63
N LYS A 59 -11.85 12.58 -0.15
CA LYS A 59 -10.79 13.12 -1.02
C LYS A 59 -9.90 11.98 -1.53
N ASN A 60 -9.55 12.07 -2.80
CA ASN A 60 -8.65 11.10 -3.42
C ASN A 60 -7.20 11.44 -3.12
N TYR A 61 -6.41 10.41 -2.80
CA TYR A 61 -5.00 10.51 -2.49
C TYR A 61 -4.19 9.44 -3.22
N MET A 62 -2.93 9.72 -3.44
CA MET A 62 -1.91 8.73 -3.74
C MET A 62 -1.15 8.39 -2.45
N LEU A 63 -1.36 7.20 -1.90
CA LEU A 63 -0.66 6.74 -0.71
C LEU A 63 0.59 5.96 -1.10
N THR A 64 1.70 6.26 -0.44
CA THR A 64 2.96 5.55 -0.63
C THR A 64 3.71 5.42 0.69
N ALA A 65 4.44 4.31 0.86
CA ALA A 65 5.27 4.04 2.02
C ALA A 65 6.52 3.25 1.60
N ASN A 66 7.51 3.17 2.50
CA ASN A 66 8.58 2.18 2.37
C ASN A 66 8.01 0.76 2.46
N HIS A 67 8.66 -0.20 1.78
CA HIS A 67 8.16 -1.58 1.65
C HIS A 67 9.22 -2.60 2.07
N LYS A 68 9.12 -3.03 3.32
CA LYS A 68 10.09 -3.90 3.98
C LYS A 68 9.52 -5.26 4.39
N SER A 69 8.19 -5.38 4.38
CA SER A 69 7.50 -6.57 4.87
C SER A 69 6.16 -6.78 4.17
N MET A 70 5.70 -8.02 4.12
CA MET A 70 4.34 -8.32 3.67
C MET A 70 3.26 -7.74 4.59
N ILE A 71 3.64 -7.43 5.84
CA ILE A 71 2.71 -6.85 6.82
C ILE A 71 2.44 -5.35 6.57
N ASP A 72 3.25 -4.69 5.73
CA ASP A 72 3.06 -3.30 5.32
C ASP A 72 1.68 -3.09 4.69
N VAL A 73 1.19 -4.08 3.93
CA VAL A 73 -0.14 -4.05 3.32
C VAL A 73 -1.23 -4.04 4.40
N MET A 74 -1.06 -4.83 5.47
CA MET A 74 -2.02 -4.89 6.58
C MET A 74 -2.01 -3.58 7.37
N LEU A 75 -0.83 -3.00 7.59
CA LEU A 75 -0.67 -1.72 8.26
C LEU A 75 -1.28 -0.58 7.43
N MET A 76 -1.04 -0.57 6.12
CA MET A 76 -1.64 0.39 5.19
C MET A 76 -3.19 0.34 5.24
N LEU A 77 -3.78 -0.86 5.26
CA LEU A 77 -5.22 -1.04 5.42
C LEU A 77 -5.73 -0.45 6.74
N GLN A 78 -4.96 -0.59 7.85
CA GLN A 78 -5.37 -0.04 9.15
C GLN A 78 -5.29 1.49 9.19
N ILE A 79 -4.31 2.09 8.53
CA ILE A 79 -4.09 3.54 8.49
C ILE A 79 -5.18 4.23 7.68
N SER A 80 -5.45 3.77 6.48
CA SER A 80 -6.40 4.45 5.59
C SER A 80 -7.85 4.18 5.99
N LYS A 81 -8.54 5.24 6.42
CA LYS A 81 -10.00 5.19 6.68
C LYS A 81 -10.80 5.31 5.39
N ASN A 82 -10.29 6.04 4.40
CA ASN A 82 -10.88 6.10 3.06
C ASN A 82 -10.52 4.81 2.32
N PRO A 83 -11.42 4.24 1.52
CA PRO A 83 -11.12 3.07 0.73
C PRO A 83 -9.97 3.35 -0.26
N ILE A 84 -9.00 2.45 -0.29
CA ILE A 84 -7.83 2.51 -1.17
C ILE A 84 -7.77 1.31 -2.10
N VAL A 85 -7.26 1.51 -3.31
CA VAL A 85 -6.99 0.44 -4.27
C VAL A 85 -5.48 0.30 -4.43
N PHE A 86 -4.98 -0.91 -4.21
CA PHE A 86 -3.57 -1.20 -4.44
C PHE A 86 -3.28 -1.38 -5.93
N VAL A 87 -2.20 -0.77 -6.39
CA VAL A 87 -1.61 -1.06 -7.69
C VAL A 87 -0.45 -2.03 -7.47
N GLY A 88 -0.56 -3.22 -8.02
CA GLY A 88 0.41 -4.27 -7.72
C GLY A 88 0.68 -5.22 -8.88
N LYS A 89 1.56 -6.19 -8.63
CA LYS A 89 2.04 -7.14 -9.63
C LYS A 89 0.95 -8.09 -10.10
N LYS A 90 0.85 -8.30 -11.42
CA LYS A 90 -0.08 -9.24 -12.06
C LYS A 90 0.12 -10.69 -11.58
N GLU A 91 1.35 -11.07 -11.26
CA GLU A 91 1.70 -12.43 -10.84
C GLU A 91 1.01 -12.87 -9.55
N LEU A 92 0.61 -11.91 -8.68
CA LEU A 92 -0.13 -12.20 -7.46
C LEU A 92 -1.51 -12.85 -7.70
N VAL A 93 -2.05 -12.75 -8.91
CA VAL A 93 -3.27 -13.45 -9.32
C VAL A 93 -3.12 -14.97 -9.26
N ARG A 94 -1.89 -15.49 -9.36
CA ARG A 94 -1.60 -16.93 -9.31
C ARG A 94 -1.69 -17.53 -7.91
N LEU A 95 -1.73 -16.69 -6.87
CA LEU A 95 -1.84 -17.17 -5.49
C LEU A 95 -3.23 -17.78 -5.24
N PRO A 96 -3.30 -19.01 -4.72
CA PRO A 96 -4.58 -19.67 -4.40
C PRO A 96 -5.43 -18.80 -3.46
N LEU A 97 -6.74 -18.81 -3.65
CA LEU A 97 -7.71 -18.02 -2.91
C LEU A 97 -7.52 -16.49 -3.07
N PHE A 98 -6.33 -15.97 -2.70
CA PHE A 98 -6.01 -14.54 -2.78
C PHE A 98 -6.16 -13.99 -4.20
N GLY A 99 -5.61 -14.67 -5.19
CA GLY A 99 -5.65 -14.23 -6.59
C GLY A 99 -7.07 -14.07 -7.15
N HIS A 100 -8.02 -14.84 -6.65
CA HIS A 100 -9.42 -14.72 -7.05
C HIS A 100 -10.00 -13.34 -6.70
N PHE A 101 -9.70 -12.82 -5.51
CA PHE A 101 -10.16 -11.49 -5.07
C PHE A 101 -9.25 -10.39 -5.63
N TYR A 102 -7.94 -10.63 -5.60
CA TYR A 102 -6.95 -9.65 -6.03
C TYR A 102 -7.22 -9.12 -7.44
N LYS A 103 -7.55 -9.99 -8.39
CA LYS A 103 -7.90 -9.58 -9.77
C LYS A 103 -9.15 -8.69 -9.89
N ARG A 104 -10.01 -8.66 -8.86
CA ARG A 104 -11.23 -7.84 -8.84
C ARG A 104 -11.04 -6.53 -8.09
N VAL A 105 -10.16 -6.52 -7.11
CA VAL A 105 -10.03 -5.40 -6.17
C VAL A 105 -8.78 -4.57 -6.35
N ALA A 106 -7.73 -5.12 -6.97
CA ALA A 106 -6.47 -4.42 -7.23
C ALA A 106 -6.35 -4.00 -8.69
N ILE A 107 -5.59 -2.97 -8.94
CA ILE A 107 -5.14 -2.59 -10.27
C ILE A 107 -3.86 -3.35 -10.57
N MET A 108 -3.94 -4.31 -11.49
CA MET A 108 -2.82 -5.17 -11.83
C MET A 108 -1.96 -4.54 -12.91
N VAL A 109 -0.66 -4.59 -12.71
CA VAL A 109 0.32 -4.11 -13.67
C VAL A 109 1.27 -5.24 -14.07
N ASP A 110 1.35 -5.48 -15.36
CA ASP A 110 2.45 -6.21 -15.99
C ASP A 110 3.49 -5.18 -16.41
N ARG A 111 4.61 -5.16 -15.69
CA ARG A 111 5.63 -4.11 -15.85
C ARG A 111 6.43 -4.25 -17.14
N GLU A 112 6.44 -5.43 -17.73
CA GLU A 112 7.14 -5.71 -18.99
C GLU A 112 6.29 -5.33 -20.22
N SER A 113 4.96 -5.26 -20.06
CA SER A 113 4.03 -4.93 -21.12
C SER A 113 3.68 -3.44 -21.16
N ALA A 114 4.04 -2.75 -22.26
CA ALA A 114 3.64 -1.36 -22.50
C ALA A 114 2.11 -1.19 -22.55
N LYS A 115 1.40 -2.14 -23.19
CA LYS A 115 -0.06 -2.17 -23.25
C LYS A 115 -0.69 -2.29 -21.86
N SER A 116 -0.12 -3.14 -21.00
CA SER A 116 -0.61 -3.28 -19.62
C SER A 116 -0.37 -2.00 -18.82
N ARG A 117 0.81 -1.37 -18.96
CA ARG A 117 1.09 -0.08 -18.28
C ARG A 117 0.10 1.02 -18.73
N ALA A 118 -0.25 1.09 -20.01
CA ALA A 118 -1.24 2.04 -20.50
C ALA A 118 -2.65 1.76 -19.94
N ALA A 119 -3.06 0.49 -19.90
CA ALA A 119 -4.38 0.10 -19.41
C ALA A 119 -4.58 0.43 -17.89
N VAL A 120 -3.49 0.48 -17.10
CA VAL A 120 -3.56 0.84 -15.69
C VAL A 120 -4.14 2.23 -15.47
N TYR A 121 -3.89 3.19 -16.36
CA TYR A 121 -4.45 4.55 -16.26
C TYR A 121 -5.99 4.54 -16.31
N GLY A 122 -6.59 3.88 -17.27
CA GLY A 122 -8.06 3.80 -17.35
C GLY A 122 -8.67 3.08 -16.13
N HIS A 123 -7.99 2.07 -15.59
CA HIS A 123 -8.44 1.43 -14.34
C HIS A 123 -8.30 2.37 -13.14
N ALA A 124 -7.22 3.14 -13.04
CA ALA A 124 -7.00 4.10 -11.96
C ALA A 124 -8.05 5.23 -12.02
N GLU A 125 -8.29 5.81 -13.19
CA GLU A 125 -9.30 6.84 -13.41
C GLU A 125 -10.69 6.40 -12.94
N ARG A 126 -11.10 5.19 -13.35
CA ARG A 126 -12.38 4.61 -12.91
C ARG A 126 -12.46 4.46 -11.39
N ARG A 127 -11.38 4.04 -10.73
CA ARG A 127 -11.35 3.91 -9.26
C ARG A 127 -11.37 5.27 -8.56
N LEU A 128 -10.65 6.24 -9.09
CA LEU A 128 -10.65 7.60 -8.58
C LEU A 128 -12.04 8.27 -8.73
N SER A 129 -12.74 8.07 -9.85
CA SER A 129 -14.09 8.58 -10.04
C SER A 129 -15.13 7.97 -9.08
N GLN A 130 -14.84 6.80 -8.52
CA GLN A 130 -15.61 6.18 -7.44
C GLN A 130 -15.28 6.73 -6.05
N GLY A 131 -14.43 7.74 -5.93
CA GLY A 131 -13.98 8.33 -4.66
C GLY A 131 -12.94 7.47 -3.92
N LEU A 132 -12.28 6.53 -4.61
CA LEU A 132 -11.26 5.68 -4.02
C LEU A 132 -9.88 6.32 -4.18
N SER A 133 -9.02 6.13 -3.19
CA SER A 133 -7.60 6.53 -3.27
C SER A 133 -6.75 5.41 -3.87
N LEU A 134 -5.57 5.74 -4.39
CA LEU A 134 -4.61 4.77 -4.91
C LEU A 134 -3.50 4.53 -3.89
N CYS A 135 -2.99 3.31 -3.84
CA CYS A 135 -1.83 2.95 -3.03
C CYS A 135 -0.79 2.23 -3.88
N ILE A 136 0.42 2.79 -3.93
CA ILE A 136 1.57 2.22 -4.62
C ILE A 136 2.78 2.32 -3.72
N PHE A 137 3.45 1.20 -3.44
CA PHE A 137 4.76 1.22 -2.82
C PHE A 137 5.79 1.65 -3.89
N ALA A 138 6.37 2.84 -3.72
CA ALA A 138 7.21 3.48 -4.75
C ALA A 138 8.48 2.68 -5.09
N GLU A 139 9.01 1.92 -4.14
CA GLU A 139 10.17 1.03 -4.34
C GLU A 139 9.86 -0.10 -5.34
N GLY A 140 8.61 -0.52 -5.39
CA GLY A 140 8.12 -1.52 -6.34
C GLY A 140 8.50 -2.96 -6.02
N LEU A 141 9.19 -3.22 -4.92
CA LEU A 141 9.55 -4.53 -4.38
C LEU A 141 9.73 -4.42 -2.87
N VAL A 142 9.73 -5.55 -2.18
CA VAL A 142 10.15 -5.61 -0.77
C VAL A 142 11.67 -5.60 -0.75
N THR A 143 12.26 -4.60 -0.10
CA THR A 143 13.70 -4.36 -0.13
C THR A 143 14.46 -5.21 0.88
N SER A 144 15.75 -5.39 0.64
CA SER A 144 16.67 -6.07 1.56
C SER A 144 16.87 -5.28 2.86
N PRO A 145 17.16 -5.94 3.99
CA PRO A 145 17.33 -5.29 5.30
C PRO A 145 18.40 -4.20 5.34
N ASP A 146 19.48 -4.38 4.61
CA ASP A 146 20.62 -3.47 4.51
C ASP A 146 20.34 -2.15 3.76
N ILE A 147 19.21 -2.07 3.05
CA ILE A 147 18.83 -0.89 2.28
C ILE A 147 17.78 -0.09 3.06
N VAL A 148 18.07 1.13 3.48
CA VAL A 148 17.09 2.00 4.18
C VAL A 148 15.84 2.19 3.33
N LEU A 149 16.02 2.61 2.09
CA LEU A 149 14.97 2.92 1.13
C LEU A 149 15.53 2.71 -0.29
N ALA A 150 14.92 1.86 -1.09
CA ALA A 150 15.35 1.63 -2.46
C ALA A 150 14.94 2.79 -3.39
N PRO A 151 15.61 2.95 -4.53
CA PRO A 151 15.25 3.97 -5.51
C PRO A 151 13.80 3.85 -5.96
N PHE A 152 13.09 4.98 -5.99
CA PHE A 152 11.68 5.00 -6.35
C PHE A 152 11.44 4.81 -7.84
N LYS A 153 10.39 4.08 -8.17
CA LYS A 153 9.85 3.95 -9.53
C LYS A 153 8.90 5.11 -9.82
N ASN A 154 8.76 5.47 -11.08
CA ASN A 154 8.01 6.65 -11.51
C ASN A 154 6.47 6.53 -11.35
N GLY A 155 5.95 5.33 -11.07
CA GLY A 155 4.50 5.08 -11.05
C GLY A 155 3.70 6.01 -10.13
N VAL A 156 4.12 6.14 -8.86
CA VAL A 156 3.47 7.03 -7.87
C VAL A 156 3.36 8.45 -8.43
N PHE A 157 4.46 8.99 -8.90
CA PHE A 157 4.59 10.40 -9.31
C PHE A 157 3.83 10.68 -10.60
N ARG A 158 3.94 9.80 -11.60
CA ARG A 158 3.17 9.91 -12.84
C ARG A 158 1.67 9.89 -12.61
N PHE A 159 1.17 8.97 -11.78
CA PHE A 159 -0.26 8.93 -11.47
C PHE A 159 -0.70 10.17 -10.70
N SER A 160 0.08 10.62 -9.71
CA SER A 160 -0.25 11.79 -8.92
C SER A 160 -0.29 13.06 -9.77
N ILE A 161 0.68 13.25 -10.67
CA ILE A 161 0.71 14.37 -11.60
C ILE A 161 -0.43 14.27 -12.63
N HIS A 162 -0.62 13.09 -13.24
CA HIS A 162 -1.64 12.90 -14.26
C HIS A 162 -3.06 13.17 -13.75
N TYR A 163 -3.37 12.71 -12.53
CA TYR A 163 -4.70 12.91 -11.92
C TYR A 163 -4.78 14.10 -10.98
N GLN A 164 -3.70 14.85 -10.82
CA GLN A 164 -3.61 16.03 -9.93
C GLN A 164 -4.08 15.70 -8.51
N ILE A 165 -3.71 14.53 -7.99
CA ILE A 165 -4.05 14.07 -6.63
C ILE A 165 -2.83 14.15 -5.71
N PRO A 166 -2.97 14.66 -4.48
CA PRO A 166 -1.84 14.81 -3.57
C PRO A 166 -1.28 13.46 -3.13
N ILE A 167 0.05 13.44 -2.91
CA ILE A 167 0.77 12.27 -2.39
C ILE A 167 0.75 12.32 -0.87
N ILE A 168 0.43 11.20 -0.23
CA ILE A 168 0.59 10.99 1.21
C ILE A 168 1.77 10.06 1.44
N PRO A 169 2.95 10.59 1.78
CA PRO A 169 4.08 9.75 2.18
C PRO A 169 3.85 9.18 3.58
N MET A 170 4.27 7.94 3.79
CA MET A 170 4.18 7.26 5.08
C MET A 170 5.49 6.54 5.40
N SER A 171 5.90 6.60 6.67
CA SER A 171 7.05 5.86 7.18
C SER A 171 6.57 4.71 8.05
N PHE A 172 6.98 3.47 7.72
CA PHE A 172 6.73 2.26 8.49
C PHE A 172 8.03 1.84 9.17
N TYR A 173 8.09 1.92 10.50
CA TYR A 173 9.36 1.79 11.23
C TYR A 173 9.67 0.37 11.68
N ASP A 174 8.65 -0.42 12.03
CA ASP A 174 8.85 -1.70 12.74
C ASP A 174 8.48 -2.94 11.91
N CYS A 175 7.90 -2.78 10.72
CA CYS A 175 7.34 -3.91 9.97
C CYS A 175 8.38 -4.98 9.64
N GLU A 176 9.57 -4.56 9.18
CA GLU A 176 10.68 -5.46 8.91
C GLU A 176 11.13 -6.22 10.17
N ARG A 177 11.37 -5.49 11.27
CA ARG A 177 11.81 -6.09 12.54
C ARG A 177 10.79 -7.06 13.10
N ARG A 178 9.48 -6.80 12.90
CA ARG A 178 8.39 -7.64 13.42
C ARG A 178 8.06 -8.83 12.56
N TYR A 179 8.15 -8.67 11.25
CA TYR A 179 7.88 -9.74 10.29
C TYR A 179 8.77 -9.56 9.05
N PRO A 180 10.05 -10.00 9.12
CA PRO A 180 10.99 -9.86 8.03
C PRO A 180 10.53 -10.65 6.80
N TYR A 181 10.69 -10.07 5.62
CA TYR A 181 10.42 -10.74 4.35
C TYR A 181 11.53 -11.72 3.99
N HIS A 182 12.79 -11.32 4.25
CA HIS A 182 13.96 -12.15 4.04
C HIS A 182 14.32 -12.89 5.34
N PHE A 183 14.01 -14.17 5.41
CA PHE A 183 14.40 -15.00 6.55
C PHE A 183 15.89 -15.36 6.45
N SER A 184 16.65 -15.01 7.47
CA SER A 184 17.97 -15.57 7.72
C SER A 184 17.91 -16.48 8.94
N TYR A 185 18.32 -17.73 8.81
CA TYR A 185 18.36 -18.69 9.93
C TYR A 185 19.27 -18.25 11.07
N ASN A 186 20.25 -17.38 10.79
CA ASN A 186 21.22 -16.90 11.77
C ASN A 186 20.74 -15.72 12.61
N HIS A 187 19.63 -15.06 12.23
CA HIS A 187 19.07 -13.93 12.96
C HIS A 187 17.56 -14.08 12.96
N PHE A 188 17.05 -14.78 13.97
CA PHE A 188 15.61 -14.86 14.20
C PHE A 188 15.14 -13.50 14.74
N VAL A 189 14.82 -12.60 13.81
CA VAL A 189 14.17 -11.33 14.09
C VAL A 189 12.72 -11.51 13.75
N GLY A 190 11.84 -11.12 14.64
CA GLY A 190 10.39 -11.24 14.48
C GLY A 190 9.71 -11.33 15.83
N GLY A 191 8.40 -11.19 15.84
CA GLY A 191 7.61 -11.37 17.06
C GLY A 191 6.64 -10.23 17.36
N PRO A 192 5.82 -10.40 18.40
CA PRO A 192 4.78 -9.45 18.78
C PRO A 192 5.34 -8.10 19.19
N GLY A 193 4.49 -7.08 19.14
CA GLY A 193 4.82 -5.74 19.62
C GLY A 193 4.22 -4.62 18.78
N LEU A 194 4.70 -3.40 18.99
CA LEU A 194 4.21 -2.22 18.29
C LEU A 194 4.65 -2.21 16.84
N LEU A 195 3.73 -1.79 15.97
CA LEU A 195 3.99 -1.39 14.58
C LEU A 195 3.82 0.13 14.51
N ARG A 196 4.92 0.86 14.67
CA ARG A 196 4.90 2.32 14.57
C ARG A 196 4.90 2.73 13.11
N ALA A 197 4.07 3.72 12.81
CA ALA A 197 4.01 4.35 11.51
C ALA A 197 3.74 5.85 11.66
N LYS A 198 4.18 6.61 10.68
CA LYS A 198 3.89 8.04 10.58
C LYS A 198 3.27 8.35 9.23
N VAL A 199 2.14 9.02 9.26
CA VAL A 199 1.48 9.60 8.10
C VAL A 199 1.91 11.05 8.03
N HIS A 200 2.65 11.40 6.99
CA HIS A 200 3.19 12.74 6.83
C HIS A 200 2.16 13.67 6.17
N LYS A 201 2.49 14.96 6.14
CA LYS A 201 1.69 15.96 5.44
C LYS A 201 1.62 15.63 3.95
N GLN A 202 0.48 15.92 3.36
CA GLN A 202 0.29 15.75 1.92
C GLN A 202 1.27 16.62 1.13
N ILE A 203 1.71 16.11 0.00
CA ILE A 203 2.50 16.82 -0.99
C ILE A 203 1.60 17.09 -2.18
N GLU A 204 1.32 18.36 -2.44
CA GLU A 204 0.44 18.76 -3.52
C GLU A 204 1.07 18.51 -4.89
N THR A 205 0.23 18.12 -5.84
CA THR A 205 0.64 17.90 -7.23
C THR A 205 -0.14 18.75 -8.20
N LYS A 206 -1.06 19.58 -7.68
CA LYS A 206 -1.87 20.47 -8.50
C LYS A 206 -1.01 21.46 -9.26
N GLY A 207 -1.15 21.50 -10.59
CA GLY A 207 -0.37 22.36 -11.47
C GLY A 207 0.99 21.82 -11.89
N LEU A 208 1.43 20.69 -11.32
CA LEU A 208 2.64 19.99 -11.77
C LEU A 208 2.41 19.27 -13.09
N ASN A 209 3.46 19.15 -13.88
CA ASN A 209 3.49 18.45 -15.17
C ASN A 209 4.60 17.36 -15.19
N GLU A 210 4.79 16.69 -16.32
CA GLU A 210 5.77 15.59 -16.42
C GLU A 210 7.22 16.05 -16.20
N ASP A 211 7.56 17.29 -16.49
CA ASP A 211 8.92 17.84 -16.27
C ASP A 211 9.25 17.98 -14.79
N ASP A 212 8.22 18.15 -13.94
CA ASP A 212 8.36 18.25 -12.48
C ASP A 212 8.53 16.90 -11.80
N MET A 213 8.30 15.80 -12.51
CA MET A 213 8.22 14.45 -11.95
C MET A 213 9.49 14.02 -11.20
N GLU A 214 10.65 14.24 -11.77
CA GLU A 214 11.92 13.84 -11.12
C GLU A 214 12.20 14.65 -9.86
N GLY A 215 11.89 15.96 -9.88
CA GLY A 215 11.99 16.83 -8.70
C GLY A 215 11.05 16.37 -7.57
N LEU A 216 9.79 16.09 -7.91
CA LEU A 216 8.80 15.57 -6.96
C LEU A 216 9.23 14.21 -6.38
N LYS A 217 9.74 13.32 -7.22
CA LYS A 217 10.24 12.00 -6.81
C LYS A 217 11.40 12.12 -5.82
N GLN A 218 12.37 12.97 -6.14
CA GLN A 218 13.53 13.21 -5.28
C GLN A 218 13.10 13.85 -3.95
N GLN A 219 12.19 14.82 -3.97
CA GLN A 219 11.64 15.43 -2.76
C GLN A 219 11.01 14.41 -1.81
N VAL A 220 10.15 13.51 -2.34
CA VAL A 220 9.50 12.47 -1.53
C VAL A 220 10.51 11.46 -1.03
N TYR A 221 11.49 11.09 -1.86
CA TYR A 221 12.55 10.15 -1.49
C TYR A 221 13.41 10.69 -0.34
N ASP A 222 13.95 11.89 -0.48
CA ASP A 222 14.82 12.52 0.52
C ASP A 222 14.10 12.72 1.84
N PHE A 223 12.84 13.09 1.77
CA PHE A 223 11.97 13.26 2.93
C PHE A 223 11.80 11.93 3.70
N LEU A 224 11.41 10.84 3.03
CA LEU A 224 11.24 9.54 3.66
C LEU A 224 12.58 8.94 4.10
N TYR A 225 13.65 9.09 3.31
CA TYR A 225 14.97 8.62 3.67
C TYR A 225 15.48 9.28 4.95
N LYS A 226 15.33 10.58 5.08
CA LYS A 226 15.73 11.35 6.28
C LYS A 226 14.96 10.88 7.53
N ASP A 227 13.68 10.57 7.38
CA ASP A 227 12.83 10.12 8.49
C ASP A 227 13.13 8.66 8.90
N LEU A 228 13.48 7.80 7.94
CA LEU A 228 13.75 6.37 8.18
C LEU A 228 15.19 6.08 8.63
N LYS A 229 16.17 6.86 8.17
CA LYS A 229 17.61 6.65 8.45
C LYS A 229 17.95 6.52 9.95
N PRO A 230 17.38 7.30 10.88
CA PRO A 230 17.69 7.17 12.30
C PRO A 230 17.17 5.88 12.95
N MET A 231 16.39 5.07 12.23
CA MET A 231 15.76 3.86 12.76
C MET A 231 16.55 2.57 12.47
N LEU A 232 17.64 2.67 11.72
CA LEU A 232 18.64 1.62 11.52
C LEU A 232 19.66 1.62 12.65
#